data_05f832a95e590ea2d0393f1f27ea64e1
#
_entry.id   05f832a95e590ea2d0393f1f27ea64e1
#
_cell.length_a   1.000
_cell.length_b   1.000
_cell.length_c   1.000
_cell.angle_alpha   90.00
_cell.angle_beta   90.00
_cell.angle_gamma   90.00
#
_symmetry.space_group_name_H-M   'P 1'
#
loop_
_entity.id
_entity.type
_entity.pdbx_description
1 polymer ?
#
loop_
_entity_poly.entity_id
_entity_poly.type
_entity_poly.pdbx_seq_one_letter_code
_entity_poly.pdbx_strand_id
1 'polypeptide(L)'
;MGLLFGDLYAKFNPLNIFLTNDNKPQSVYIACVLFLGLTWFELVWTKPGNPLHIGIVFIMLFVVVNSFKLFFNKTSIEIDPLLLLHHLYSKLRIVNSKPIFRTLLQNISNLSRIKGMEYFILLMIGTVTYDGLRETVFWYNQFGTRVYDMAFSTLAFLTINLLLILFYRFACYFSIKVSNSDYSVDEVSLAFGHSMLPIAFAYHVTHYLSLFLFESQTFLYRLNDPIGTGLDLFGVNQVTVQYFLDPLPYWTIQVVVTLLGHMLSVFLAHDLAVKLFGHEQSDKTQYIFLLITVVLTLQALFVLSVP
;
A
#
# COMPACT_ATOMS: atom_id res chain seq x y z
N MET A 1 -1.98 -2.55 13.18
CA MET A 1 -2.76 -1.64 14.04
C MET A 1 -4.18 -1.43 13.49
N GLY A 2 -4.38 -0.93 12.26
CA GLY A 2 -5.73 -0.69 11.71
C GLY A 2 -6.67 -1.89 11.69
N LEU A 3 -6.16 -3.10 11.43
CA LEU A 3 -6.94 -4.34 11.43
C LEU A 3 -7.46 -4.74 12.81
N LEU A 4 -6.68 -4.53 13.87
CA LEU A 4 -7.01 -4.96 15.23
C LEU A 4 -7.78 -3.89 15.99
N PHE A 5 -7.40 -2.63 15.84
CA PHE A 5 -7.87 -1.55 16.69
C PHE A 5 -8.74 -0.50 15.97
N GLY A 6 -9.06 -0.74 14.68
CA GLY A 6 -9.88 0.18 13.90
C GLY A 6 -9.24 1.56 13.75
N ASP A 7 -9.99 2.62 14.08
CA ASP A 7 -9.54 4.01 13.92
C ASP A 7 -8.70 4.53 15.11
N LEU A 8 -8.05 3.66 15.90
CA LEU A 8 -7.18 4.09 17.00
C LEU A 8 -6.09 5.06 16.52
N TYR A 9 -5.52 4.81 15.34
CA TYR A 9 -4.56 5.72 14.75
C TYR A 9 -5.14 7.13 14.55
N ALA A 10 -6.38 7.25 14.11
CA ALA A 10 -7.03 8.55 13.92
C ALA A 10 -7.12 9.36 15.22
N LYS A 11 -7.31 8.68 16.38
CA LYS A 11 -7.38 9.33 17.70
C LYS A 11 -6.03 9.77 18.25
N PHE A 12 -4.96 9.01 17.94
CA PHE A 12 -3.62 9.23 18.47
C PHE A 12 -2.62 9.73 17.41
N ASN A 13 -3.11 10.11 16.22
CA ASN A 13 -2.27 10.56 15.13
C ASN A 13 -1.54 11.87 15.49
N PRO A 14 -0.20 11.86 15.63
CA PRO A 14 0.58 13.06 15.96
C PRO A 14 0.50 14.14 14.87
N LEU A 15 0.14 13.77 13.64
CA LEU A 15 -0.06 14.71 12.54
C LEU A 15 -1.43 15.43 12.63
N ASN A 16 -2.29 15.06 13.60
CA ASN A 16 -3.67 15.55 13.68
C ASN A 16 -3.90 16.50 14.88
N ILE A 17 -2.88 17.26 15.28
CA ILE A 17 -2.92 18.16 16.45
C ILE A 17 -3.84 19.35 16.21
N PHE A 18 -3.98 19.81 14.97
CA PHE A 18 -4.83 20.95 14.62
C PHE A 18 -6.15 20.48 13.98
N LEU A 19 -7.24 21.01 14.50
CA LEU A 19 -8.66 20.92 14.13
C LEU A 19 -9.00 19.91 12.99
N THR A 20 -9.80 18.93 13.35
CA THR A 20 -10.53 18.08 12.39
C THR A 20 -11.59 18.94 11.70
N ASN A 21 -11.50 19.08 10.40
CA ASN A 21 -12.57 19.65 9.61
C ASN A 21 -13.60 18.54 9.32
N ASP A 22 -14.85 18.78 9.65
CA ASP A 22 -15.96 17.83 9.45
C ASP A 22 -16.45 17.75 7.99
N ASN A 23 -15.76 18.42 7.07
CA ASN A 23 -16.09 18.37 5.65
C ASN A 23 -15.89 16.95 5.10
N LYS A 24 -16.72 16.58 4.12
CA LYS A 24 -16.54 15.33 3.39
C LYS A 24 -15.30 15.43 2.50
N PRO A 25 -14.39 14.44 2.54
CA PRO A 25 -13.20 14.44 1.70
C PRO A 25 -13.60 14.39 0.21
N GLN A 26 -12.96 15.23 -0.61
CA GLN A 26 -13.23 15.35 -2.04
C GLN A 26 -12.22 14.56 -2.88
N SER A 27 -10.92 14.63 -2.51
CA SER A 27 -9.85 13.97 -3.25
C SER A 27 -8.64 13.69 -2.36
N VAL A 28 -7.92 12.61 -2.65
CA VAL A 28 -6.72 12.18 -1.90
C VAL A 28 -5.42 12.34 -2.70
N TYR A 29 -5.39 13.17 -3.75
CA TYR A 29 -4.20 13.35 -4.58
C TYR A 29 -2.99 13.89 -3.80
N ILE A 30 -3.21 14.74 -2.78
CA ILE A 30 -2.12 15.25 -1.93
C ILE A 30 -1.54 14.10 -1.10
N ALA A 31 -2.40 13.26 -0.52
CA ALA A 31 -1.95 12.06 0.19
C ALA A 31 -1.17 11.10 -0.73
N CYS A 32 -1.57 10.96 -2.01
CA CYS A 32 -0.82 10.16 -3.00
C CYS A 32 0.60 10.70 -3.22
N VAL A 33 0.74 12.02 -3.41
CA VAL A 33 2.05 12.64 -3.61
C VAL A 33 2.94 12.50 -2.37
N LEU A 34 2.37 12.74 -1.19
CA LEU A 34 3.10 12.60 0.07
C LEU A 34 3.47 11.12 0.36
N PHE A 35 2.59 10.17 0.02
CA PHE A 35 2.90 8.74 0.12
C PHE A 35 4.06 8.34 -0.79
N LEU A 36 4.01 8.79 -2.06
CA LEU A 36 5.09 8.54 -3.01
C LEU A 36 6.42 9.16 -2.55
N GLY A 37 6.39 10.35 -1.94
CA GLY A 37 7.57 10.99 -1.36
C GLY A 37 8.14 10.25 -0.15
N LEU A 38 7.28 9.75 0.74
CA LEU A 38 7.70 8.94 1.90
C LEU A 38 8.33 7.61 1.47
N THR A 39 7.67 6.91 0.55
CA THR A 39 8.19 5.63 0.04
C THR A 39 9.44 5.82 -0.82
N TRP A 40 9.56 6.94 -1.56
CA TRP A 40 10.81 7.30 -2.22
C TRP A 40 11.95 7.52 -1.21
N PHE A 41 11.69 8.22 -0.11
CA PHE A 41 12.68 8.39 0.95
C PHE A 41 13.10 7.04 1.55
N GLU A 42 12.16 6.15 1.81
CA GLU A 42 12.41 4.82 2.34
C GLU A 42 13.25 3.95 1.38
N LEU A 43 12.89 3.95 0.10
CA LEU A 43 13.37 2.97 -0.88
C LEU A 43 14.53 3.47 -1.74
N VAL A 44 14.68 4.78 -1.93
CA VAL A 44 15.65 5.35 -2.88
C VAL A 44 16.74 6.18 -2.18
N TRP A 45 16.41 6.82 -1.06
CA TRP A 45 17.38 7.65 -0.34
C TRP A 45 18.55 6.82 0.17
N THR A 46 19.76 7.39 0.12
CA THR A 46 21.01 6.66 0.44
C THR A 46 21.17 6.27 1.91
N LYS A 47 20.48 6.94 2.81
CA LYS A 47 20.56 6.71 4.27
C LYS A 47 19.16 6.78 4.92
N PRO A 48 18.22 5.89 4.53
CA PRO A 48 16.86 5.93 5.04
C PRO A 48 16.78 5.60 6.54
N GLY A 49 17.68 4.78 7.05
CA GLY A 49 17.75 4.40 8.48
C GLY A 49 18.43 5.41 9.39
N ASN A 50 18.89 6.57 8.89
CA ASN A 50 19.52 7.59 9.74
C ASN A 50 18.46 8.34 10.56
N PRO A 51 18.53 8.33 11.92
CA PRO A 51 17.52 8.95 12.78
C PRO A 51 17.29 10.44 12.50
N LEU A 52 18.34 11.19 12.17
CA LEU A 52 18.24 12.61 11.84
C LEU A 52 17.44 12.82 10.55
N HIS A 53 17.71 12.03 9.50
CA HIS A 53 16.98 12.12 8.24
C HIS A 53 15.51 11.74 8.42
N ILE A 54 15.23 10.69 9.17
CA ILE A 54 13.86 10.29 9.54
C ILE A 54 13.16 11.43 10.27
N GLY A 55 13.80 12.01 11.28
CA GLY A 55 13.26 13.13 12.05
C GLY A 55 12.93 14.34 11.16
N ILE A 56 13.83 14.72 10.25
CA ILE A 56 13.61 15.83 9.30
C ILE A 56 12.40 15.52 8.40
N VAL A 57 12.30 14.31 7.82
CA VAL A 57 11.19 13.93 6.94
C VAL A 57 9.86 13.96 7.69
N PHE A 58 9.80 13.46 8.93
CA PHE A 58 8.59 13.52 9.75
C PHE A 58 8.20 14.94 10.15
N ILE A 59 9.17 15.82 10.46
CA ILE A 59 8.89 17.25 10.73
C ILE A 59 8.36 17.92 9.46
N MET A 60 8.97 17.66 8.30
CA MET A 60 8.49 18.21 7.02
C MET A 60 7.07 17.72 6.71
N LEU A 61 6.78 16.42 6.89
CA LEU A 61 5.44 15.87 6.72
C LEU A 61 4.44 16.54 7.67
N PHE A 62 4.80 16.70 8.94
CA PHE A 62 3.98 17.37 9.95
C PHE A 62 3.65 18.81 9.53
N VAL A 63 4.65 19.58 9.13
CA VAL A 63 4.45 20.97 8.68
C VAL A 63 3.57 21.03 7.43
N VAL A 64 3.83 20.18 6.43
CA VAL A 64 3.06 20.14 5.17
C VAL A 64 1.59 19.77 5.45
N VAL A 65 1.34 18.67 6.17
CA VAL A 65 -0.03 18.21 6.49
C VAL A 65 -0.82 19.29 7.23
N ASN A 66 -0.23 19.91 8.25
CA ASN A 66 -0.94 20.93 9.03
C ASN A 66 -1.10 22.24 8.25
N SER A 67 -0.14 22.64 7.41
CA SER A 67 -0.27 23.81 6.53
C SER A 67 -1.44 23.63 5.55
N PHE A 68 -1.56 22.48 4.90
CA PHE A 68 -2.68 22.23 4.00
C PHE A 68 -4.04 22.22 4.72
N LYS A 69 -4.11 21.73 5.96
CA LYS A 69 -5.34 21.81 6.77
C LYS A 69 -5.72 23.26 7.06
N LEU A 70 -4.76 24.07 7.50
CA LEU A 70 -5.00 25.46 7.92
C LEU A 70 -5.33 26.37 6.73
N PHE A 71 -4.55 26.29 5.64
CA PHE A 71 -4.68 27.23 4.53
C PHE A 71 -5.70 26.82 3.48
N PHE A 72 -5.91 25.51 3.27
CA PHE A 72 -6.78 24.99 2.20
C PHE A 72 -8.03 24.32 2.71
N ASN A 73 -8.29 24.37 4.01
CA ASN A 73 -9.50 23.80 4.64
C ASN A 73 -9.74 22.32 4.27
N LYS A 74 -8.64 21.54 4.17
CA LYS A 74 -8.67 20.12 3.78
C LYS A 74 -8.87 19.21 4.98
N THR A 75 -9.51 18.07 4.75
CA THR A 75 -9.66 17.04 5.78
C THR A 75 -8.36 16.27 5.96
N SER A 76 -8.16 15.67 7.14
CA SER A 76 -6.95 14.88 7.43
C SER A 76 -6.77 13.73 6.44
N ILE A 77 -7.84 13.06 6.04
CA ILE A 77 -7.79 11.91 5.10
C ILE A 77 -7.37 12.30 3.68
N GLU A 78 -7.59 13.58 3.29
CA GLU A 78 -7.19 14.08 1.96
C GLU A 78 -5.68 14.33 1.86
N ILE A 79 -4.99 14.50 2.99
CA ILE A 79 -3.62 14.98 3.01
C ILE A 79 -2.68 13.98 3.70
N ASP A 80 -3.10 13.38 4.80
CA ASP A 80 -2.24 12.50 5.59
C ASP A 80 -2.20 11.09 4.99
N PRO A 81 -1.07 10.69 4.35
CA PRO A 81 -0.95 9.39 3.71
C PRO A 81 -0.97 8.23 4.71
N LEU A 82 -0.48 8.43 5.93
CA LEU A 82 -0.46 7.39 6.96
C LEU A 82 -1.88 7.15 7.51
N LEU A 83 -2.64 8.22 7.72
CA LEU A 83 -4.05 8.10 8.11
C LEU A 83 -4.87 7.41 7.03
N LEU A 84 -4.66 7.77 5.75
CA LEU A 84 -5.36 7.14 4.63
C LEU A 84 -5.01 5.64 4.53
N LEU A 85 -3.73 5.28 4.67
CA LEU A 85 -3.27 3.89 4.69
C LEU A 85 -3.97 3.09 5.81
N HIS A 86 -4.00 3.63 7.03
CA HIS A 86 -4.66 2.98 8.16
C HIS A 86 -6.18 2.90 7.98
N HIS A 87 -6.79 3.93 7.39
CA HIS A 87 -8.21 3.92 7.06
C HIS A 87 -8.55 2.79 6.07
N LEU A 88 -7.76 2.64 5.00
CA LEU A 88 -7.95 1.56 4.03
C LEU A 88 -7.79 0.18 4.68
N TYR A 89 -6.76 -0.02 5.50
CA TYR A 89 -6.56 -1.30 6.20
C TYR A 89 -7.65 -1.59 7.22
N SER A 90 -8.25 -0.58 7.85
CA SER A 90 -9.38 -0.77 8.76
C SER A 90 -10.61 -1.39 8.09
N LYS A 91 -10.76 -1.22 6.77
CA LYS A 91 -11.85 -1.82 5.97
C LYS A 91 -11.67 -3.32 5.75
N LEU A 92 -10.45 -3.83 5.91
CA LEU A 92 -10.15 -5.26 5.89
C LEU A 92 -10.35 -5.95 7.25
N ARG A 93 -10.96 -5.26 8.21
CA ARG A 93 -11.19 -5.75 9.56
C ARG A 93 -12.10 -6.98 9.56
N ILE A 94 -11.63 -8.04 10.23
CA ILE A 94 -12.30 -9.35 10.30
C ILE A 94 -13.22 -9.47 11.53
N VAL A 95 -13.15 -8.53 12.47
CA VAL A 95 -13.81 -8.61 13.78
C VAL A 95 -15.28 -8.21 13.67
N ASN A 96 -16.13 -9.18 13.36
CA ASN A 96 -17.58 -9.10 13.50
C ASN A 96 -18.18 -10.51 13.61
N SER A 97 -19.34 -10.65 14.24
CA SER A 97 -20.11 -11.89 14.41
C SER A 97 -20.67 -12.48 13.09
N LYS A 98 -20.44 -11.84 11.95
CA LYS A 98 -20.88 -12.30 10.62
C LYS A 98 -19.79 -13.11 9.92
N PRO A 99 -20.13 -13.94 8.92
CA PRO A 99 -19.13 -14.65 8.11
C PRO A 99 -18.07 -13.71 7.58
N ILE A 100 -16.80 -14.01 7.83
CA ILE A 100 -15.61 -13.17 7.55
C ILE A 100 -15.63 -12.62 6.12
N PHE A 101 -15.85 -13.50 5.14
CA PHE A 101 -15.84 -13.17 3.73
C PHE A 101 -16.91 -12.14 3.36
N ARG A 102 -18.15 -12.32 3.84
CA ARG A 102 -19.25 -11.38 3.57
C ARG A 102 -19.00 -10.01 4.18
N THR A 103 -18.39 -9.97 5.36
CA THR A 103 -18.04 -8.71 6.04
C THR A 103 -16.97 -7.95 5.27
N LEU A 104 -15.93 -8.62 4.80
CA LEU A 104 -14.87 -8.02 3.99
C LEU A 104 -15.43 -7.44 2.67
N LEU A 105 -16.22 -8.23 1.94
CA LEU A 105 -16.85 -7.77 0.70
C LEU A 105 -17.72 -6.52 0.94
N GLN A 106 -18.55 -6.52 1.99
CA GLN A 106 -19.40 -5.37 2.33
C GLN A 106 -18.60 -4.13 2.73
N ASN A 107 -17.57 -4.29 3.55
CA ASN A 107 -16.74 -3.16 3.98
C ASN A 107 -16.01 -2.49 2.82
N ILE A 108 -15.49 -3.28 1.88
CA ILE A 108 -14.75 -2.76 0.72
C ILE A 108 -15.72 -2.20 -0.32
N SER A 109 -16.85 -2.87 -0.60
CA SER A 109 -17.83 -2.39 -1.57
C SER A 109 -18.54 -1.09 -1.12
N ASN A 110 -18.59 -0.83 0.20
CA ASN A 110 -19.14 0.38 0.80
C ASN A 110 -18.08 1.48 1.03
N LEU A 111 -16.86 1.29 0.54
CA LEU A 111 -15.82 2.32 0.63
C LEU A 111 -16.27 3.56 -0.14
N SER A 112 -16.13 4.72 0.49
CA SER A 112 -16.49 5.99 -0.17
C SER A 112 -15.63 6.20 -1.41
N ARG A 113 -16.26 6.55 -2.53
CA ARG A 113 -15.58 6.81 -3.81
C ARG A 113 -14.98 8.23 -3.80
N ILE A 114 -13.84 8.39 -3.13
CA ILE A 114 -13.08 9.65 -3.06
C ILE A 114 -12.12 9.67 -4.24
N LYS A 115 -12.08 10.76 -5.02
CA LYS A 115 -11.20 10.89 -6.18
C LYS A 115 -9.73 10.69 -5.80
N GLY A 116 -9.03 9.87 -6.56
CA GLY A 116 -7.61 9.55 -6.33
C GLY A 116 -7.36 8.36 -5.41
N MET A 117 -8.42 7.76 -4.80
CA MET A 117 -8.29 6.58 -3.95
C MET A 117 -7.70 5.38 -4.71
N GLU A 118 -8.11 5.22 -5.96
CA GLU A 118 -7.59 4.20 -6.87
C GLU A 118 -6.08 4.36 -7.09
N TYR A 119 -5.60 5.59 -7.25
CA TYR A 119 -4.17 5.85 -7.41
C TYR A 119 -3.39 5.58 -6.13
N PHE A 120 -3.95 5.91 -4.97
CA PHE A 120 -3.31 5.60 -3.71
C PHE A 120 -3.13 4.08 -3.54
N ILE A 121 -4.17 3.28 -3.84
CA ILE A 121 -4.10 1.81 -3.77
C ILE A 121 -3.11 1.26 -4.79
N LEU A 122 -3.07 1.80 -6.01
CA LEU A 122 -2.08 1.41 -7.01
C LEU A 122 -0.64 1.77 -6.60
N LEU A 123 -0.43 2.93 -5.99
CA LEU A 123 0.87 3.31 -5.44
C LEU A 123 1.31 2.37 -4.31
N MET A 124 0.39 1.92 -3.44
CA MET A 124 0.69 0.90 -2.44
C MET A 124 1.23 -0.39 -3.08
N ILE A 125 0.65 -0.83 -4.19
CA ILE A 125 1.12 -2.01 -4.94
C ILE A 125 2.45 -1.71 -5.64
N GLY A 126 2.54 -0.59 -6.34
CA GLY A 126 3.69 -0.24 -7.17
C GLY A 126 4.97 0.01 -6.39
N THR A 127 4.87 0.62 -5.20
CA THR A 127 6.03 0.87 -4.33
C THR A 127 6.62 -0.43 -3.79
N VAL A 128 5.79 -1.35 -3.33
CA VAL A 128 6.23 -2.68 -2.88
C VAL A 128 6.74 -3.53 -4.06
N THR A 129 6.12 -3.39 -5.24
CA THR A 129 6.61 -4.03 -6.47
C THR A 129 8.03 -3.57 -6.81
N TYR A 130 8.30 -2.26 -6.76
CA TYR A 130 9.65 -1.74 -7.00
C TYR A 130 10.63 -2.27 -5.96
N ASP A 131 10.25 -2.23 -4.67
CA ASP A 131 11.12 -2.68 -3.59
C ASP A 131 11.49 -4.16 -3.73
N GLY A 132 10.49 -5.02 -3.95
CA GLY A 132 10.74 -6.43 -4.18
C GLY A 132 11.58 -6.72 -5.44
N LEU A 133 11.33 -6.03 -6.55
CA LEU A 133 12.09 -6.23 -7.78
C LEU A 133 13.56 -5.82 -7.64
N ARG A 134 13.83 -4.69 -6.98
CA ARG A 134 15.22 -4.21 -6.85
C ARG A 134 16.09 -5.11 -5.98
N GLU A 135 15.51 -5.89 -5.09
CA GLU A 135 16.23 -6.85 -4.24
C GLU A 135 16.55 -8.17 -4.97
N THR A 136 16.00 -8.38 -6.20
CA THR A 136 16.23 -9.61 -6.96
C THR A 136 17.59 -9.63 -7.65
N VAL A 137 18.19 -10.83 -7.74
CA VAL A 137 19.40 -11.08 -8.57
C VAL A 137 19.16 -10.74 -10.03
N PHE A 138 17.92 -10.95 -10.53
CA PHE A 138 17.51 -10.55 -11.88
C PHE A 138 17.73 -9.06 -12.11
N TRP A 139 17.29 -8.19 -11.19
CA TRP A 139 17.45 -6.74 -11.28
C TRP A 139 18.93 -6.33 -11.35
N TYR A 140 19.73 -6.90 -10.46
CA TYR A 140 21.18 -6.64 -10.44
C TYR A 140 21.85 -7.08 -11.74
N ASN A 141 21.52 -8.24 -12.28
CA ASN A 141 22.08 -8.74 -13.54
C ASN A 141 21.73 -7.86 -14.74
N GLN A 142 20.55 -7.22 -14.75
CA GLN A 142 20.15 -6.32 -15.83
C GLN A 142 20.82 -4.95 -15.76
N PHE A 143 20.96 -4.38 -14.56
CA PHE A 143 21.35 -2.98 -14.38
C PHE A 143 22.73 -2.81 -13.75
N GLY A 144 23.33 -3.87 -13.20
CA GLY A 144 24.66 -3.86 -12.58
C GLY A 144 24.77 -2.84 -11.46
N THR A 145 25.88 -2.12 -11.42
CA THR A 145 26.16 -1.12 -10.37
C THR A 145 25.24 0.11 -10.42
N ARG A 146 24.46 0.31 -11.50
CA ARG A 146 23.49 1.42 -11.59
C ARG A 146 22.40 1.34 -10.53
N VAL A 147 22.13 0.15 -9.98
CA VAL A 147 21.17 -0.03 -8.88
C VAL A 147 21.49 0.79 -7.64
N TYR A 148 22.75 1.20 -7.48
CA TYR A 148 23.21 2.07 -6.38
C TYR A 148 23.17 3.56 -6.72
N ASP A 149 22.88 3.92 -7.97
CA ASP A 149 22.71 5.31 -8.39
C ASP A 149 21.32 5.82 -8.02
N MET A 150 21.28 6.93 -7.26
CA MET A 150 20.02 7.50 -6.79
C MET A 150 19.14 8.02 -7.93
N ALA A 151 19.74 8.58 -8.99
CA ALA A 151 18.99 9.10 -10.12
C ALA A 151 18.36 7.95 -10.93
N PHE A 152 19.11 6.86 -11.16
CA PHE A 152 18.59 5.63 -11.79
C PHE A 152 17.47 5.02 -10.95
N SER A 153 17.69 4.86 -9.64
CA SER A 153 16.71 4.28 -8.72
C SER A 153 15.44 5.12 -8.63
N THR A 154 15.56 6.46 -8.64
CA THR A 154 14.41 7.37 -8.70
C THR A 154 13.63 7.18 -10.01
N LEU A 155 14.31 7.14 -11.14
CA LEU A 155 13.67 6.94 -12.43
C LEU A 155 12.95 5.59 -12.51
N ALA A 156 13.61 4.53 -12.06
CA ALA A 156 13.02 3.18 -12.03
C ALA A 156 11.80 3.11 -11.10
N PHE A 157 11.89 3.68 -9.90
CA PHE A 157 10.78 3.79 -8.94
C PHE A 157 9.57 4.50 -9.55
N LEU A 158 9.77 5.67 -10.14
CA LEU A 158 8.69 6.42 -10.77
C LEU A 158 8.12 5.69 -12.00
N THR A 159 8.99 5.06 -12.79
CA THR A 159 8.57 4.32 -14.00
C THR A 159 7.70 3.12 -13.65
N ILE A 160 8.06 2.31 -12.66
CA ILE A 160 7.28 1.14 -12.25
C ILE A 160 5.89 1.58 -11.75
N ASN A 161 5.83 2.60 -10.89
CA ASN A 161 4.55 3.13 -10.41
C ASN A 161 3.68 3.68 -11.55
N LEU A 162 4.27 4.44 -12.47
CA LEU A 162 3.57 4.98 -13.63
C LEU A 162 3.06 3.87 -14.56
N LEU A 163 3.89 2.88 -14.87
CA LEU A 163 3.50 1.75 -15.73
C LEU A 163 2.33 0.96 -15.13
N LEU A 164 2.33 0.74 -13.82
CA LEU A 164 1.20 0.07 -13.16
C LEU A 164 -0.09 0.88 -13.28
N ILE A 165 -0.03 2.19 -13.06
CA ILE A 165 -1.18 3.09 -13.21
C ILE A 165 -1.69 3.09 -14.67
N LEU A 166 -0.79 3.20 -15.63
CA LEU A 166 -1.16 3.19 -17.05
C LEU A 166 -1.77 1.85 -17.47
N PHE A 167 -1.20 0.74 -17.03
CA PHE A 167 -1.72 -0.61 -17.29
C PHE A 167 -3.13 -0.79 -16.72
N TYR A 168 -3.35 -0.34 -15.49
CA TYR A 168 -4.67 -0.38 -14.85
C TYR A 168 -5.69 0.50 -15.60
N ARG A 169 -5.32 1.74 -15.95
CA ARG A 169 -6.21 2.64 -16.71
C ARG A 169 -6.52 2.12 -18.11
N PHE A 170 -5.53 1.50 -18.77
CA PHE A 170 -5.75 0.83 -20.05
C PHE A 170 -6.78 -0.29 -19.93
N ALA A 171 -6.72 -1.09 -18.88
CA ALA A 171 -7.72 -2.12 -18.63
C ALA A 171 -9.12 -1.55 -18.37
N CYS A 172 -9.24 -0.46 -17.63
CA CYS A 172 -10.52 0.24 -17.45
C CYS A 172 -11.08 0.73 -18.79
N TYR A 173 -10.25 1.36 -19.61
CA TYR A 173 -10.63 1.81 -20.96
C TYR A 173 -11.11 0.65 -21.84
N PHE A 174 -10.38 -0.47 -21.81
CA PHE A 174 -10.73 -1.64 -22.61
C PHE A 174 -12.04 -2.31 -22.13
N SER A 175 -12.28 -2.32 -20.81
CA SER A 175 -13.53 -2.81 -20.23
C SER A 175 -14.75 -2.01 -20.69
N ILE A 176 -14.63 -0.69 -20.77
CA ILE A 176 -15.67 0.19 -21.31
C ILE A 176 -15.97 -0.13 -22.76
N LYS A 177 -14.92 -0.28 -23.57
CA LYS A 177 -15.05 -0.62 -25.01
C LYS A 177 -15.73 -1.97 -25.23
N VAL A 178 -15.38 -2.98 -24.46
CA VAL A 178 -15.94 -4.33 -24.61
C VAL A 178 -17.39 -4.41 -24.13
N SER A 179 -17.75 -3.62 -23.11
CA SER A 179 -19.13 -3.56 -22.59
C SER A 179 -20.04 -2.59 -23.35
N ASN A 180 -19.54 -1.80 -24.31
CA ASN A 180 -20.25 -0.74 -24.97
C ASN A 180 -21.00 0.18 -23.98
N SER A 181 -20.37 0.50 -22.85
CA SER A 181 -20.98 1.32 -21.81
C SER A 181 -20.63 2.80 -21.99
N ASP A 182 -21.50 3.68 -21.47
CA ASP A 182 -21.32 5.14 -21.50
C ASP A 182 -20.48 5.67 -20.33
N TYR A 183 -19.92 4.79 -19.49
CA TYR A 183 -19.08 5.20 -18.36
C TYR A 183 -17.78 5.84 -18.82
N SER A 184 -17.31 6.83 -18.09
CA SER A 184 -15.97 7.39 -18.26
C SER A 184 -14.90 6.46 -17.66
N VAL A 185 -13.66 6.57 -18.15
CA VAL A 185 -12.52 5.81 -17.60
C VAL A 185 -12.29 6.14 -16.11
N ASP A 186 -12.55 7.38 -15.70
CA ASP A 186 -12.37 7.79 -14.31
C ASP A 186 -13.41 7.15 -13.39
N GLU A 187 -14.66 7.04 -13.82
CA GLU A 187 -15.71 6.36 -13.04
C GLU A 187 -15.41 4.89 -12.85
N VAL A 188 -15.01 4.20 -13.91
CA VAL A 188 -14.66 2.77 -13.87
C VAL A 188 -13.39 2.57 -13.05
N SER A 189 -12.35 3.39 -13.26
CA SER A 189 -11.10 3.35 -12.50
C SER A 189 -11.34 3.52 -11.00
N LEU A 190 -12.11 4.53 -10.61
CA LEU A 190 -12.45 4.77 -9.22
C LEU A 190 -13.27 3.62 -8.60
N ALA A 191 -14.19 3.05 -9.35
CA ALA A 191 -15.01 1.94 -8.88
C ALA A 191 -14.18 0.67 -8.65
N PHE A 192 -13.40 0.26 -9.64
CA PHE A 192 -12.60 -0.98 -9.57
C PHE A 192 -11.33 -0.83 -8.72
N GLY A 193 -10.83 0.39 -8.48
CA GLY A 193 -9.65 0.63 -7.64
C GLY A 193 -9.77 0.00 -6.25
N HIS A 194 -10.97 0.02 -5.68
CA HIS A 194 -11.23 -0.61 -4.39
C HIS A 194 -11.05 -2.13 -4.39
N SER A 195 -11.29 -2.81 -5.52
CA SER A 195 -11.07 -4.25 -5.62
C SER A 195 -9.59 -4.63 -5.55
N MET A 196 -8.67 -3.69 -5.82
CA MET A 196 -7.22 -3.90 -5.71
C MET A 196 -6.70 -3.82 -4.26
N LEU A 197 -7.51 -3.34 -3.31
CA LEU A 197 -7.09 -3.18 -1.91
C LEU A 197 -6.61 -4.47 -1.24
N PRO A 198 -7.25 -5.65 -1.43
CA PRO A 198 -6.74 -6.90 -0.86
C PRO A 198 -5.36 -7.30 -1.39
N ILE A 199 -5.07 -7.02 -2.67
CA ILE A 199 -3.74 -7.24 -3.26
C ILE A 199 -2.72 -6.32 -2.59
N ALA A 200 -3.02 -5.01 -2.52
CA ALA A 200 -2.16 -4.03 -1.88
C ALA A 200 -1.82 -4.44 -0.43
N PHE A 201 -2.83 -4.87 0.31
CA PHE A 201 -2.65 -5.34 1.68
C PHE A 201 -1.80 -6.61 1.76
N ALA A 202 -2.09 -7.63 0.92
CA ALA A 202 -1.33 -8.86 0.89
C ALA A 202 0.15 -8.61 0.57
N TYR A 203 0.45 -7.72 -0.39
CA TYR A 203 1.82 -7.33 -0.73
C TYR A 203 2.54 -6.70 0.45
N HIS A 204 1.91 -5.77 1.17
CA HIS A 204 2.53 -5.17 2.36
C HIS A 204 2.77 -6.20 3.45
N VAL A 205 1.79 -7.08 3.72
CA VAL A 205 1.95 -8.13 4.74
C VAL A 205 3.10 -9.07 4.39
N THR A 206 3.16 -9.56 3.16
CA THR A 206 4.19 -10.53 2.75
C THR A 206 5.57 -9.90 2.65
N HIS A 207 5.66 -8.67 2.16
CA HIS A 207 6.92 -7.97 2.01
C HIS A 207 7.55 -7.61 3.38
N TYR A 208 6.75 -7.05 4.28
CA TYR A 208 7.24 -6.66 5.61
C TYR A 208 7.16 -7.78 6.67
N LEU A 209 6.86 -9.02 6.27
CA LEU A 209 6.70 -10.14 7.20
C LEU A 209 8.01 -10.45 7.95
N SER A 210 9.16 -10.41 7.27
CA SER A 210 10.48 -10.63 7.89
C SER A 210 10.80 -9.54 8.90
N LEU A 211 10.58 -8.29 8.53
CA LEU A 211 10.78 -7.14 9.42
C LEU A 211 9.91 -7.27 10.68
N PHE A 212 8.66 -7.69 10.52
CA PHE A 212 7.74 -7.87 11.63
C PHE A 212 8.11 -9.06 12.52
N LEU A 213 8.50 -10.20 11.96
CA LEU A 213 8.78 -11.41 12.75
C LEU A 213 10.18 -11.38 13.38
N PHE A 214 11.17 -10.86 12.67
CA PHE A 214 12.56 -10.96 13.09
C PHE A 214 13.12 -9.62 13.57
N GLU A 215 13.10 -8.57 12.77
CA GLU A 215 13.67 -7.27 13.12
C GLU A 215 12.93 -6.58 14.28
N SER A 216 11.63 -6.84 14.43
CA SER A 216 10.86 -6.29 15.55
C SER A 216 11.38 -6.73 16.94
N GLN A 217 12.13 -7.83 17.02
CA GLN A 217 12.76 -8.30 18.27
C GLN A 217 13.77 -7.28 18.81
N THR A 218 14.38 -6.49 17.92
CA THR A 218 15.34 -5.44 18.30
C THR A 218 14.67 -4.11 18.68
N PHE A 219 13.35 -4.01 18.62
CA PHE A 219 12.62 -2.75 18.79
C PHE A 219 12.90 -2.08 20.16
N LEU A 220 12.81 -2.85 21.24
CA LEU A 220 13.08 -2.31 22.59
C LEU A 220 14.55 -1.88 22.76
N TYR A 221 15.49 -2.61 22.18
CA TYR A 221 16.89 -2.22 22.17
C TYR A 221 17.11 -0.91 21.40
N ARG A 222 16.47 -0.77 20.21
CA ARG A 222 16.55 0.47 19.41
C ARG A 222 15.89 1.67 20.11
N LEU A 223 14.84 1.44 20.91
CA LEU A 223 14.23 2.48 21.74
C LEU A 223 15.13 2.90 22.91
N ASN A 224 16.05 2.05 23.34
CA ASN A 224 17.00 2.35 24.41
C ASN A 224 17.96 3.49 24.03
N ASP A 225 18.33 3.58 22.73
CA ASP A 225 19.13 4.67 22.16
C ASP A 225 18.55 5.14 20.80
N PRO A 226 17.44 5.87 20.82
CA PRO A 226 16.72 6.23 19.59
C PRO A 226 17.48 7.21 18.69
N ILE A 227 18.51 7.88 19.23
CA ILE A 227 19.30 8.89 18.50
C ILE A 227 20.67 8.32 18.10
N GLY A 228 21.09 7.18 18.65
CA GLY A 228 22.40 6.58 18.39
C GLY A 228 23.56 7.32 19.07
N THR A 229 23.30 7.90 20.24
CA THR A 229 24.28 8.69 21.01
C THR A 229 24.92 7.91 22.17
N GLY A 230 24.59 6.63 22.32
CA GLY A 230 25.02 5.80 23.44
C GLY A 230 24.15 5.96 24.68
N LEU A 231 22.92 6.45 24.53
CA LEU A 231 21.94 6.52 25.63
C LEU A 231 21.53 5.11 26.07
N ASP A 232 21.34 4.95 27.37
CA ASP A 232 20.81 3.71 27.96
C ASP A 232 19.55 4.05 28.79
N LEU A 233 18.44 4.33 28.08
CA LEU A 233 17.22 4.83 28.70
C LEU A 233 16.50 3.76 29.54
N PHE A 234 16.60 2.50 29.15
CA PHE A 234 15.83 1.39 29.73
C PHE A 234 16.70 0.24 30.27
N GLY A 235 18.02 0.34 30.20
CA GLY A 235 18.92 -0.74 30.61
C GLY A 235 18.81 -2.01 29.75
N VAL A 236 18.40 -1.87 28.50
CA VAL A 236 18.15 -3.01 27.61
C VAL A 236 19.42 -3.38 26.86
N ASN A 237 19.95 -4.58 27.14
CA ASN A 237 21.08 -5.12 26.39
C ASN A 237 20.76 -5.40 24.93
N GLN A 238 21.80 -5.45 24.10
CA GLN A 238 21.66 -5.82 22.70
C GLN A 238 21.01 -7.19 22.57
N VAL A 239 19.92 -7.26 21.74
CA VAL A 239 19.17 -8.48 21.49
C VAL A 239 19.69 -9.11 20.19
N THR A 240 20.06 -10.40 20.26
CA THR A 240 20.35 -11.18 19.06
C THR A 240 19.05 -11.61 18.42
N VAL A 241 18.86 -11.27 17.15
CA VAL A 241 17.67 -11.67 16.37
C VAL A 241 17.61 -13.19 16.28
N GLN A 242 16.48 -13.77 16.67
CA GLN A 242 16.23 -15.21 16.60
C GLN A 242 15.38 -15.53 15.37
N TYR A 243 15.91 -16.30 14.43
CA TYR A 243 15.18 -16.80 13.27
C TYR A 243 14.48 -18.11 13.65
N PHE A 244 13.30 -17.99 14.26
CA PHE A 244 12.53 -19.11 14.81
C PHE A 244 11.63 -19.83 13.78
N LEU A 245 11.60 -19.33 12.56
CA LEU A 245 10.80 -19.91 11.46
C LEU A 245 11.74 -20.31 10.32
N ASP A 246 11.67 -21.58 9.91
CA ASP A 246 12.45 -22.07 8.78
C ASP A 246 12.04 -21.41 7.46
N PRO A 247 12.94 -21.31 6.46
CA PRO A 247 12.65 -20.65 5.17
C PRO A 247 11.43 -21.20 4.45
N LEU A 248 11.18 -22.51 4.44
CA LEU A 248 10.07 -23.11 3.71
C LEU A 248 8.70 -22.75 4.30
N PRO A 249 8.40 -22.89 5.61
CA PRO A 249 7.17 -22.38 6.21
C PRO A 249 7.00 -20.88 6.02
N TYR A 250 8.08 -20.10 6.18
CA TYR A 250 8.05 -18.65 5.96
C TYR A 250 7.61 -18.30 4.53
N TRP A 251 8.26 -18.87 3.52
CA TRP A 251 7.89 -18.68 2.11
C TRP A 251 6.47 -19.14 1.82
N THR A 252 6.06 -20.29 2.38
CA THR A 252 4.69 -20.82 2.21
C THR A 252 3.64 -19.84 2.73
N ILE A 253 3.86 -19.21 3.89
CA ILE A 253 2.97 -18.18 4.43
C ILE A 253 2.84 -17.00 3.46
N GLN A 254 3.96 -16.50 2.91
CA GLN A 254 3.95 -15.40 1.96
C GLN A 254 3.15 -15.75 0.71
N VAL A 255 3.36 -16.94 0.13
CA VAL A 255 2.62 -17.40 -1.07
C VAL A 255 1.12 -17.51 -0.77
N VAL A 256 0.75 -18.13 0.34
CA VAL A 256 -0.67 -18.29 0.71
C VAL A 256 -1.36 -16.95 0.92
N VAL A 257 -0.74 -16.03 1.64
CA VAL A 257 -1.29 -14.68 1.87
C VAL A 257 -1.45 -13.93 0.56
N THR A 258 -0.44 -13.99 -0.32
CA THR A 258 -0.50 -13.39 -1.66
C THR A 258 -1.68 -13.94 -2.46
N LEU A 259 -1.80 -15.26 -2.56
CA LEU A 259 -2.90 -15.89 -3.31
C LEU A 259 -4.27 -15.53 -2.74
N LEU A 260 -4.43 -15.51 -1.41
CA LEU A 260 -5.69 -15.13 -0.77
C LEU A 260 -6.06 -13.68 -1.08
N GLY A 261 -5.09 -12.75 -1.08
CA GLY A 261 -5.31 -11.36 -1.47
C GLY A 261 -5.80 -11.22 -2.92
N HIS A 262 -5.18 -11.97 -3.84
CA HIS A 262 -5.57 -11.97 -5.25
C HIS A 262 -6.96 -12.60 -5.47
N MET A 263 -7.24 -13.72 -4.84
CA MET A 263 -8.57 -14.37 -4.91
C MET A 263 -9.67 -13.42 -4.43
N LEU A 264 -9.46 -12.76 -3.28
CA LEU A 264 -10.43 -11.80 -2.74
C LEU A 264 -10.63 -10.61 -3.69
N SER A 265 -9.56 -10.14 -4.32
CA SER A 265 -9.62 -9.06 -5.31
C SER A 265 -10.45 -9.46 -6.54
N VAL A 266 -10.28 -10.68 -7.05
CA VAL A 266 -11.07 -11.19 -8.19
C VAL A 266 -12.56 -11.25 -7.84
N PHE A 267 -12.92 -11.73 -6.65
CA PHE A 267 -14.32 -11.76 -6.22
C PHE A 267 -14.93 -10.37 -6.12
N LEU A 268 -14.17 -9.39 -5.59
CA LEU A 268 -14.61 -8.00 -5.52
C LEU A 268 -14.77 -7.38 -6.90
N ALA A 269 -13.83 -7.63 -7.80
CA ALA A 269 -13.90 -7.13 -9.17
C ALA A 269 -15.11 -7.71 -9.92
N HIS A 270 -15.43 -9.00 -9.70
CA HIS A 270 -16.63 -9.62 -10.27
C HIS A 270 -17.91 -8.96 -9.74
N ASP A 271 -18.07 -8.81 -8.42
CA ASP A 271 -19.24 -8.15 -7.81
C ASP A 271 -19.43 -6.72 -8.33
N LEU A 272 -18.32 -5.97 -8.50
CA LEU A 272 -18.35 -4.63 -9.08
C LEU A 272 -18.68 -4.64 -10.57
N ALA A 273 -18.17 -5.60 -11.35
CA ALA A 273 -18.49 -5.73 -12.77
C ALA A 273 -20.00 -5.97 -12.98
N VAL A 274 -20.58 -6.89 -12.19
CA VAL A 274 -22.03 -7.15 -12.23
C VAL A 274 -22.84 -5.91 -11.88
N LYS A 275 -22.43 -5.14 -10.86
CA LYS A 275 -23.11 -3.92 -10.44
C LYS A 275 -23.04 -2.77 -11.46
N LEU A 276 -21.93 -2.65 -12.19
CA LEU A 276 -21.70 -1.57 -13.14
C LEU A 276 -22.24 -1.90 -14.53
N PHE A 277 -21.96 -3.10 -15.03
CA PHE A 277 -22.21 -3.47 -16.42
C PHE A 277 -23.39 -4.44 -16.60
N GLY A 278 -23.98 -4.94 -15.49
CA GLY A 278 -25.01 -5.96 -15.52
C GLY A 278 -24.47 -7.36 -15.82
N HIS A 279 -25.33 -8.39 -15.63
CA HIS A 279 -24.89 -9.80 -15.75
C HIS A 279 -24.41 -10.17 -17.15
N GLU A 280 -25.00 -9.67 -18.21
CA GLU A 280 -24.64 -10.05 -19.59
C GLU A 280 -23.26 -9.54 -20.04
N GLN A 281 -22.85 -8.36 -19.53
CA GLN A 281 -21.60 -7.72 -19.92
C GLN A 281 -20.48 -7.94 -18.88
N SER A 282 -20.84 -8.34 -17.67
CA SER A 282 -19.88 -8.54 -16.57
C SER A 282 -18.82 -9.59 -16.91
N ASP A 283 -19.19 -10.68 -17.59
CA ASP A 283 -18.26 -11.75 -17.93
C ASP A 283 -17.12 -11.29 -18.84
N LYS A 284 -17.44 -10.45 -19.81
CA LYS A 284 -16.42 -9.93 -20.76
C LYS A 284 -15.50 -8.91 -20.10
N THR A 285 -16.05 -8.03 -19.25
CA THR A 285 -15.28 -6.99 -18.56
C THR A 285 -14.40 -7.55 -17.45
N GLN A 286 -14.88 -8.57 -16.72
CA GLN A 286 -14.11 -9.19 -15.64
C GLN A 286 -12.85 -9.94 -16.12
N TYR A 287 -12.83 -10.50 -17.37
CA TYR A 287 -11.63 -11.14 -17.90
C TYR A 287 -10.44 -10.18 -18.00
N ILE A 288 -10.69 -8.91 -18.22
CA ILE A 288 -9.64 -7.89 -18.30
C ILE A 288 -9.04 -7.64 -16.91
N PHE A 289 -9.89 -7.49 -15.88
CA PHE A 289 -9.44 -7.35 -14.50
C PHE A 289 -8.79 -8.63 -13.97
N LEU A 290 -9.30 -9.81 -14.37
CA LEU A 290 -8.66 -11.09 -14.08
C LEU A 290 -7.24 -11.13 -14.67
N LEU A 291 -7.03 -10.66 -15.90
CA LEU A 291 -5.70 -10.59 -16.50
C LEU A 291 -4.74 -9.71 -15.66
N ILE A 292 -5.20 -8.54 -15.19
CA ILE A 292 -4.38 -7.70 -14.30
C ILE A 292 -3.99 -8.48 -13.05
N THR A 293 -4.97 -9.10 -12.38
CA THR A 293 -4.70 -9.84 -11.13
C THR A 293 -3.75 -11.01 -11.37
N VAL A 294 -3.86 -11.71 -12.49
CA VAL A 294 -2.94 -12.80 -12.87
C VAL A 294 -1.53 -12.26 -13.11
N VAL A 295 -1.37 -11.16 -13.84
CA VAL A 295 -0.05 -10.52 -14.07
C VAL A 295 0.58 -10.10 -12.74
N LEU A 296 -0.17 -9.46 -11.85
CA LEU A 296 0.30 -9.06 -10.52
C LEU A 296 0.66 -10.29 -9.66
N THR A 297 -0.13 -11.39 -9.76
CA THR A 297 0.17 -12.64 -9.05
C THR A 297 1.49 -13.23 -9.52
N LEU A 298 1.68 -13.34 -10.84
CA LEU A 298 2.92 -13.88 -11.41
C LEU A 298 4.13 -13.02 -11.03
N GLN A 299 4.00 -11.70 -11.06
CA GLN A 299 5.04 -10.78 -10.64
C GLN A 299 5.38 -10.95 -9.15
N ALA A 300 4.37 -11.05 -8.27
CA ALA A 300 4.60 -11.26 -6.84
C ALA A 300 5.28 -12.60 -6.56
N LEU A 301 4.82 -13.69 -7.19
CA LEU A 301 5.43 -15.02 -7.05
C LEU A 301 6.85 -15.05 -7.61
N PHE A 302 7.12 -14.33 -8.72
CA PHE A 302 8.47 -14.17 -9.24
C PHE A 302 9.38 -13.52 -8.21
N VAL A 303 8.99 -12.39 -7.62
CA VAL A 303 9.77 -11.70 -6.59
C VAL A 303 10.01 -12.58 -5.37
N LEU A 304 9.00 -13.35 -4.93
CA LEU A 304 9.11 -14.27 -3.79
C LEU A 304 9.97 -15.52 -4.09
N SER A 305 10.15 -15.88 -5.36
CA SER A 305 10.88 -17.10 -5.76
C SER A 305 12.36 -16.85 -6.07
N VAL A 306 12.77 -15.61 -6.26
CA VAL A 306 14.15 -15.23 -6.61
C VAL A 306 14.86 -14.78 -5.33
N PRO A 307 15.90 -15.50 -4.89
CA PRO A 307 16.68 -15.13 -3.70
C PRO A 307 17.48 -13.85 -3.93
#